data_e5f055a0b64bd9dfcbfa59305691ca0b
#
_entry.id   e5f055a0b64bd9dfcbfa59305691ca0b
#
_cell.length_a   1.000
_cell.length_b   1.000
_cell.length_c   1.000
_cell.angle_alpha   90.00
_cell.angle_beta   90.00
_cell.angle_gamma   90.00
#
_symmetry.space_group_name_H-M   'P 1'
#
loop_
_entity.id
_entity.type
_entity.pdbx_description
1 polymer ?
#
loop_
_entity_poly.entity_id
_entity_poly.type
_entity_poly.pdbx_seq_one_letter_code
_entity_poly.pdbx_strand_id
1 'polypeptide(L)'
;MRVGRIARIDTGRRARTGVPEVVLGEGKDDEHLVAILRALAEDGRGAVVSRPTRSQAQRLGGLARAATLPLESLAGGRVWWLRGMPDGDPPAGVVGLVTAGTADVPIAEEARAVLQSVGATTVEAYDVGVAGLHRVTRAARRLERSHPRVYLVFAGREGALPTVWAGLVRAPVVGVPTSVGYGRGGRGEAALNAMLQSCAPVAVVNIDAGVPAALFALHLLTGSSPDE
;
A
#
# COMPACT_ATOMS: atom_id res chain seq x y z
N MET A 1 17.33 16.43 3.21
CA MET A 1 17.14 17.67 2.42
C MET A 1 16.17 18.62 3.14
N ARG A 2 16.42 19.93 3.12
CA ARG A 2 15.49 20.93 3.68
C ARG A 2 14.73 21.60 2.55
N VAL A 3 13.40 21.71 2.66
CA VAL A 3 12.55 22.47 1.73
C VAL A 3 12.08 23.72 2.46
N GLY A 4 12.87 24.78 2.37
CA GLY A 4 12.63 26.02 3.10
C GLY A 4 12.42 25.79 4.60
N ARG A 5 11.35 26.41 5.15
CA ARG A 5 10.86 26.20 6.53
C ARG A 5 9.73 25.16 6.60
N ILE A 6 9.35 24.54 5.46
CA ILE A 6 8.15 23.74 5.26
C ILE A 6 8.37 22.29 5.67
N ALA A 7 9.48 21.67 5.21
CA ALA A 7 9.71 20.25 5.42
C ALA A 7 11.19 19.92 5.55
N ARG A 8 11.46 18.82 6.24
CA ARG A 8 12.76 18.12 6.23
C ARG A 8 12.53 16.71 5.68
N ILE A 9 12.97 16.50 4.43
CA ILE A 9 12.80 15.24 3.73
C ILE A 9 13.96 14.32 4.08
N ASP A 10 13.65 13.05 4.37
CA ASP A 10 14.63 12.00 4.66
C ASP A 10 15.12 11.35 3.36
N THR A 11 16.08 11.98 2.73
CA THR A 11 16.64 11.50 1.44
C THR A 11 17.41 10.19 1.57
N GLY A 12 17.82 9.76 2.76
CA GLY A 12 18.48 8.48 3.01
C GLY A 12 17.54 7.34 3.40
N ARG A 13 16.23 7.57 3.37
CA ARG A 13 15.25 6.59 3.87
C ARG A 13 15.36 5.24 3.17
N ARG A 14 15.33 5.22 1.85
CA ARG A 14 15.35 3.96 1.09
C ARG A 14 16.65 3.19 1.30
N ALA A 15 17.78 3.86 1.25
CA ALA A 15 19.09 3.22 1.50
C ALA A 15 19.19 2.62 2.91
N ARG A 16 18.56 3.27 3.92
CA ARG A 16 18.59 2.81 5.31
C ARG A 16 17.51 1.76 5.62
N THR A 17 16.35 1.85 5.00
CA THR A 17 15.16 1.09 5.39
C THR A 17 14.57 0.24 4.27
N GLY A 18 15.10 0.30 3.04
CA GLY A 18 14.58 -0.43 1.89
C GLY A 18 13.24 0.09 1.34
N VAL A 19 12.63 1.11 2.00
CA VAL A 19 11.30 1.62 1.59
C VAL A 19 11.37 3.02 1.01
N PRO A 20 10.50 3.35 0.02
CA PRO A 20 10.51 4.67 -0.64
C PRO A 20 10.03 5.77 0.30
N GLU A 21 10.32 7.02 -0.07
CA GLU A 21 9.69 8.17 0.59
C GLU A 21 8.19 8.23 0.23
N VAL A 22 7.37 8.38 1.26
CA VAL A 22 5.93 8.54 1.11
C VAL A 22 5.51 9.89 1.69
N VAL A 23 4.95 10.72 0.84
CA VAL A 23 4.42 12.04 1.20
C VAL A 23 2.91 11.91 1.41
N LEU A 24 2.46 12.02 2.66
CA LEU A 24 1.03 12.08 2.95
C LEU A 24 0.47 13.44 2.50
N GLY A 25 -0.52 13.42 1.60
CA GLY A 25 -1.18 14.64 1.12
C GLY A 25 -2.09 15.25 2.16
N GLU A 26 -2.86 14.40 2.87
CA GLU A 26 -3.77 14.81 3.91
C GLU A 26 -3.05 15.65 5.01
N GLY A 27 -3.66 16.76 5.40
CA GLY A 27 -3.10 17.68 6.40
C GLY A 27 -1.98 18.59 5.89
N LYS A 28 -1.64 18.58 4.60
CA LYS A 28 -0.71 19.53 3.99
C LYS A 28 -1.42 20.53 3.10
N ASP A 29 -0.89 21.74 3.05
CA ASP A 29 -1.31 22.73 2.05
C ASP A 29 -0.85 22.31 0.66
N ASP A 30 -1.64 22.66 -0.34
CA ASP A 30 -1.37 22.35 -1.76
C ASP A 30 0.00 22.88 -2.21
N GLU A 31 0.38 24.09 -1.77
CA GLU A 31 1.66 24.70 -2.11
C GLU A 31 2.83 23.99 -1.45
N HIS A 32 2.67 23.59 -0.18
CA HIS A 32 3.68 22.81 0.53
C HIS A 32 3.93 21.45 -0.13
N LEU A 33 2.85 20.76 -0.54
CA LEU A 33 2.96 19.50 -1.26
C LEU A 33 3.75 19.67 -2.57
N VAL A 34 3.40 20.68 -3.37
CA VAL A 34 4.07 20.96 -4.65
C VAL A 34 5.54 21.33 -4.43
N ALA A 35 5.84 22.15 -3.43
CA ALA A 35 7.22 22.53 -3.10
C ALA A 35 8.08 21.33 -2.71
N ILE A 36 7.53 20.38 -1.94
CA ILE A 36 8.20 19.13 -1.58
C ILE A 36 8.49 18.30 -2.83
N LEU A 37 7.51 18.13 -3.72
CA LEU A 37 7.67 17.33 -4.93
C LEU A 37 8.66 17.94 -5.92
N ARG A 38 8.69 19.26 -6.06
CA ARG A 38 9.68 19.96 -6.87
C ARG A 38 11.09 19.74 -6.34
N ALA A 39 11.30 19.92 -5.06
CA ALA A 39 12.61 19.72 -4.43
C ALA A 39 13.08 18.27 -4.59
N LEU A 40 12.20 17.28 -4.50
CA LEU A 40 12.53 15.88 -4.75
C LEU A 40 12.89 15.64 -6.22
N ALA A 41 12.12 16.20 -7.15
CA ALA A 41 12.39 16.07 -8.59
C ALA A 41 13.72 16.72 -8.99
N GLU A 42 14.05 17.90 -8.45
CA GLU A 42 15.32 18.59 -8.64
C GLU A 42 16.53 17.77 -8.14
N ASP A 43 16.33 17.01 -7.07
CA ASP A 43 17.35 16.07 -6.52
C ASP A 43 17.32 14.69 -7.24
N GLY A 44 16.53 14.56 -8.33
CA GLY A 44 16.42 13.32 -9.11
C GLY A 44 15.67 12.18 -8.41
N ARG A 45 15.00 12.46 -7.30
CA ARG A 45 14.35 11.43 -6.45
C ARG A 45 12.91 11.22 -6.80
N GLY A 46 12.47 9.97 -6.67
CA GLY A 46 11.06 9.60 -6.70
C GLY A 46 10.42 9.67 -5.31
N ALA A 47 9.09 9.78 -5.30
CA ALA A 47 8.27 9.68 -4.10
C ALA A 47 6.85 9.21 -4.43
N VAL A 48 6.20 8.62 -3.44
CA VAL A 48 4.77 8.30 -3.52
C VAL A 48 4.00 9.33 -2.71
N VAL A 49 3.02 9.98 -3.34
CA VAL A 49 2.02 10.81 -2.64
C VAL A 49 0.81 9.95 -2.36
N SER A 50 0.46 9.77 -1.10
CA SER A 50 -0.74 9.05 -0.69
C SER A 50 -1.81 9.99 -0.15
N ARG A 51 -3.08 9.64 -0.36
CA ARG A 51 -4.26 10.37 0.15
C ARG A 51 -4.21 11.89 -0.13
N PRO A 52 -3.99 12.30 -1.37
CA PRO A 52 -4.12 13.71 -1.72
C PRO A 52 -5.59 14.13 -1.55
N THR A 53 -5.80 15.35 -1.10
CA THR A 53 -7.14 15.97 -1.16
C THR A 53 -7.58 16.14 -2.60
N ARG A 54 -8.86 16.43 -2.83
CA ARG A 54 -9.37 16.66 -4.19
C ARG A 54 -8.67 17.83 -4.89
N SER A 55 -8.39 18.92 -4.17
CA SER A 55 -7.64 20.07 -4.70
C SER A 55 -6.21 19.69 -5.06
N GLN A 56 -5.53 18.96 -4.19
CA GLN A 56 -4.18 18.45 -4.43
C GLN A 56 -4.14 17.54 -5.66
N ALA A 57 -5.06 16.58 -5.77
CA ALA A 57 -5.12 15.68 -6.93
C ALA A 57 -5.35 16.43 -8.25
N GLN A 58 -6.21 17.45 -8.25
CA GLN A 58 -6.42 18.33 -9.42
C GLN A 58 -5.15 19.10 -9.79
N ARG A 59 -4.45 19.65 -8.80
CA ARG A 59 -3.21 20.40 -9.00
C ARG A 59 -2.07 19.48 -9.50
N LEU A 60 -1.91 18.30 -8.93
CA LEU A 60 -0.95 17.29 -9.41
C LEU A 60 -1.25 16.87 -10.85
N GLY A 61 -2.53 16.68 -11.19
CA GLY A 61 -2.96 16.40 -12.55
C GLY A 61 -2.64 17.53 -13.54
N GLY A 62 -2.72 18.79 -13.12
CA GLY A 62 -2.27 19.95 -13.89
C GLY A 62 -0.77 19.92 -14.16
N LEU A 63 0.04 19.66 -13.12
CA LEU A 63 1.50 19.58 -13.23
C LEU A 63 1.95 18.41 -14.12
N ALA A 64 1.28 17.26 -14.02
CA ALA A 64 1.54 16.09 -14.85
C ALA A 64 1.24 16.39 -16.35
N ARG A 65 0.07 16.97 -16.65
CA ARG A 65 -0.29 17.33 -18.03
C ARG A 65 0.61 18.39 -18.66
N ALA A 66 1.07 19.33 -17.86
CA ALA A 66 2.03 20.35 -18.30
C ALA A 66 3.47 19.82 -18.40
N ALA A 67 3.70 18.55 -18.12
CA ALA A 67 5.01 17.91 -18.03
C ALA A 67 6.02 18.67 -17.12
N THR A 68 5.50 19.46 -16.16
CA THR A 68 6.32 20.24 -15.22
C THR A 68 6.98 19.37 -14.18
N LEU A 69 6.32 18.26 -13.81
CA LEU A 69 6.86 17.21 -12.94
C LEU A 69 6.53 15.83 -13.54
N PRO A 70 7.42 14.83 -13.42
CA PRO A 70 7.19 13.47 -13.92
C PRO A 70 6.24 12.70 -12.99
N LEU A 71 4.98 13.13 -12.93
CA LEU A 71 3.94 12.60 -12.07
C LEU A 71 3.04 11.63 -12.82
N GLU A 72 2.73 10.51 -12.18
CA GLU A 72 1.77 9.51 -12.65
C GLU A 72 0.66 9.32 -11.62
N SER A 73 -0.60 9.32 -12.09
CA SER A 73 -1.77 9.03 -11.26
C SER A 73 -2.00 7.53 -11.20
N LEU A 74 -2.03 6.97 -10.02
CA LEU A 74 -2.28 5.56 -9.74
C LEU A 74 -3.51 5.40 -8.85
N ALA A 75 -4.07 4.19 -8.79
CA ALA A 75 -5.22 3.85 -7.95
C ALA A 75 -6.39 4.86 -8.07
N GLY A 76 -6.72 5.27 -9.29
CA GLY A 76 -7.81 6.22 -9.52
C GLY A 76 -7.56 7.62 -8.95
N GLY A 77 -6.31 8.04 -8.80
CA GLY A 77 -5.93 9.35 -8.24
C GLY A 77 -5.75 9.36 -6.72
N ARG A 78 -5.92 8.23 -6.06
CA ARG A 78 -5.70 8.07 -4.62
C ARG A 78 -4.20 8.07 -4.27
N VAL A 79 -3.36 7.69 -5.23
CA VAL A 79 -1.91 7.69 -5.15
C VAL A 79 -1.34 8.42 -6.37
N TRP A 80 -0.33 9.23 -6.15
CA TRP A 80 0.46 9.84 -7.21
C TRP A 80 1.92 9.44 -7.05
N TRP A 81 2.53 9.02 -8.12
CA TRP A 81 3.93 8.66 -8.16
C TRP A 81 4.75 9.73 -8.88
N LEU A 82 5.64 10.38 -8.15
CA LEU A 82 6.71 11.19 -8.71
C LEU A 82 7.82 10.22 -9.14
N ARG A 83 8.02 10.08 -10.43
CA ARG A 83 9.10 9.25 -10.97
C ARG A 83 10.44 9.92 -10.71
N GLY A 84 11.42 9.15 -10.23
CA GLY A 84 12.80 9.57 -10.03
C GLY A 84 13.75 8.50 -10.51
N MET A 85 15.05 8.73 -10.35
CA MET A 85 16.04 7.69 -10.59
C MET A 85 15.81 6.50 -9.67
N PRO A 86 15.96 5.26 -10.17
CA PRO A 86 15.85 4.07 -9.32
C PRO A 86 16.87 4.14 -8.17
N ASP A 87 16.39 4.05 -6.95
CA ASP A 87 17.23 4.05 -5.75
C ASP A 87 17.50 2.59 -5.31
N GLY A 88 18.27 1.85 -6.11
CA GLY A 88 18.59 0.44 -5.89
C GLY A 88 17.73 -0.54 -6.72
N ASP A 89 18.04 -1.82 -6.59
CA ASP A 89 17.36 -2.90 -7.30
C ASP A 89 15.91 -3.09 -6.82
N PRO A 90 15.02 -3.60 -7.70
CA PRO A 90 13.68 -4.01 -7.28
C PRO A 90 13.75 -5.05 -6.17
N PRO A 91 12.86 -4.98 -5.16
CA PRO A 91 12.86 -5.97 -4.09
C PRO A 91 12.52 -7.37 -4.64
N ALA A 92 13.30 -8.36 -4.21
CA ALA A 92 13.11 -9.73 -4.65
C ALA A 92 11.92 -10.38 -3.95
N GLY A 93 11.01 -10.97 -4.73
CA GLY A 93 9.87 -11.71 -4.22
C GLY A 93 8.53 -11.17 -4.70
N VAL A 94 7.47 -11.89 -4.34
CA VAL A 94 6.09 -11.62 -4.77
C VAL A 94 5.24 -11.25 -3.56
N VAL A 95 4.39 -10.23 -3.69
CA VAL A 95 3.38 -9.86 -2.70
C VAL A 95 2.00 -10.25 -3.20
N GLY A 96 1.25 -11.02 -2.41
CA GLY A 96 -0.14 -11.33 -2.69
C GLY A 96 -1.08 -10.23 -2.17
N LEU A 97 -1.98 -9.73 -3.02
CA LEU A 97 -3.00 -8.76 -2.65
C LEU A 97 -4.38 -9.42 -2.74
N VAL A 98 -5.12 -9.40 -1.64
CA VAL A 98 -6.39 -10.13 -1.54
C VAL A 98 -7.47 -9.23 -0.95
N THR A 99 -8.63 -9.10 -1.60
CA THR A 99 -9.76 -8.33 -1.06
C THR A 99 -10.99 -9.21 -0.80
N ALA A 100 -11.70 -8.92 0.28
CA ALA A 100 -12.96 -9.61 0.61
C ALA A 100 -14.08 -9.20 -0.34
N GLY A 101 -14.23 -7.91 -0.61
CA GLY A 101 -15.21 -7.37 -1.51
C GLY A 101 -14.63 -6.35 -2.48
N THR A 102 -15.44 -5.97 -3.47
CA THR A 102 -15.06 -4.93 -4.45
C THR A 102 -14.87 -3.56 -3.81
N ALA A 103 -15.54 -3.29 -2.69
CA ALA A 103 -15.40 -2.03 -1.96
C ALA A 103 -14.06 -1.91 -1.22
N ASP A 104 -13.34 -3.02 -0.99
CA ASP A 104 -12.01 -3.03 -0.38
C ASP A 104 -10.90 -2.76 -1.40
N VAL A 105 -11.20 -2.94 -2.70
CA VAL A 105 -10.23 -2.79 -3.80
C VAL A 105 -9.52 -1.45 -3.81
N PRO A 106 -10.16 -0.29 -3.57
CA PRO A 106 -9.46 0.98 -3.57
C PRO A 106 -8.27 1.06 -2.59
N ILE A 107 -8.39 0.42 -1.42
CA ILE A 107 -7.29 0.38 -0.42
C ILE A 107 -6.20 -0.60 -0.85
N ALA A 108 -6.57 -1.73 -1.46
CA ALA A 108 -5.61 -2.67 -2.02
C ALA A 108 -4.82 -2.05 -3.18
N GLU A 109 -5.48 -1.25 -4.03
CA GLU A 109 -4.84 -0.53 -5.13
C GLU A 109 -3.86 0.57 -4.65
N GLU A 110 -4.12 1.20 -3.49
CA GLU A 110 -3.14 2.09 -2.86
C GLU A 110 -1.86 1.32 -2.49
N ALA A 111 -2.01 0.14 -1.88
CA ALA A 111 -0.87 -0.72 -1.55
C ALA A 111 -0.14 -1.19 -2.81
N ARG A 112 -0.88 -1.61 -3.84
CA ARG A 112 -0.31 -2.04 -5.13
C ARG A 112 0.50 -0.93 -5.79
N ALA A 113 -0.02 0.30 -5.78
CA ALA A 113 0.65 1.46 -6.35
C ALA A 113 2.01 1.74 -5.69
N VAL A 114 2.08 1.63 -4.35
CA VAL A 114 3.35 1.75 -3.60
C VAL A 114 4.33 0.65 -3.99
N LEU A 115 3.87 -0.60 -4.03
CA LEU A 115 4.71 -1.75 -4.43
C LEU A 115 5.24 -1.59 -5.86
N GLN A 116 4.37 -1.18 -6.80
CA GLN A 116 4.75 -0.89 -8.18
C GLN A 116 5.81 0.21 -8.31
N SER A 117 5.70 1.28 -7.50
CA SER A 117 6.63 2.41 -7.57
C SER A 117 8.09 2.03 -7.27
N VAL A 118 8.32 0.89 -6.63
CA VAL A 118 9.65 0.34 -6.34
C VAL A 118 9.98 -0.92 -7.15
N GLY A 119 9.12 -1.29 -8.10
CA GLY A 119 9.33 -2.45 -8.96
C GLY A 119 9.01 -3.80 -8.31
N ALA A 120 8.30 -3.83 -7.18
CA ALA A 120 7.91 -5.09 -6.53
C ALA A 120 6.85 -5.83 -7.36
N THR A 121 6.99 -7.15 -7.45
CA THR A 121 6.03 -8.01 -8.15
C THR A 121 4.81 -8.29 -7.28
N THR A 122 3.61 -8.16 -7.84
CA THR A 122 2.34 -8.45 -7.16
C THR A 122 1.52 -9.50 -7.88
N VAL A 123 0.71 -10.25 -7.12
CA VAL A 123 -0.34 -11.13 -7.63
C VAL A 123 -1.63 -10.88 -6.86
N GLU A 124 -2.76 -10.82 -7.56
CA GLU A 124 -4.01 -10.32 -7.00
C GLU A 124 -5.13 -11.38 -7.01
N ALA A 125 -5.97 -11.34 -5.96
CA ALA A 125 -7.27 -12.02 -5.90
C ALA A 125 -8.30 -11.10 -5.25
N TYR A 126 -9.05 -10.38 -6.06
CA TYR A 126 -10.06 -9.46 -5.59
C TYR A 126 -11.45 -10.10 -5.55
N ASP A 127 -12.30 -9.60 -4.62
CA ASP A 127 -13.66 -10.05 -4.40
C ASP A 127 -13.77 -11.55 -4.05
N VAL A 128 -12.96 -11.99 -3.10
CA VAL A 128 -12.93 -13.38 -2.63
C VAL A 128 -13.37 -13.53 -1.18
N GLY A 129 -14.44 -12.82 -0.79
CA GLY A 129 -14.97 -12.83 0.57
C GLY A 129 -15.42 -14.20 1.06
N VAL A 130 -15.40 -14.38 2.39
CA VAL A 130 -15.69 -15.66 3.09
C VAL A 130 -17.12 -16.18 2.92
N ALA A 131 -18.07 -15.33 2.51
CA ALA A 131 -19.42 -15.77 2.14
C ALA A 131 -19.43 -16.81 0.99
N GLY A 132 -18.33 -16.88 0.23
CA GLY A 132 -18.12 -17.90 -0.79
C GLY A 132 -16.81 -18.64 -0.58
N LEU A 133 -16.69 -19.52 0.41
CA LEU A 133 -15.45 -20.25 0.75
C LEU A 133 -14.79 -20.94 -0.43
N HIS A 134 -15.57 -21.42 -1.41
CA HIS A 134 -15.03 -21.99 -2.66
C HIS A 134 -14.22 -20.99 -3.49
N ARG A 135 -14.57 -19.67 -3.43
CA ARG A 135 -13.79 -18.60 -4.07
C ARG A 135 -12.46 -18.40 -3.34
N VAL A 136 -12.52 -18.33 -2.01
CA VAL A 136 -11.34 -18.18 -1.14
C VAL A 136 -10.33 -19.31 -1.39
N THR A 137 -10.78 -20.56 -1.30
CA THR A 137 -9.90 -21.73 -1.46
C THR A 137 -9.31 -21.83 -2.87
N ARG A 138 -10.10 -21.51 -3.91
CA ARG A 138 -9.60 -21.47 -5.29
C ARG A 138 -8.55 -20.38 -5.48
N ALA A 139 -8.79 -19.18 -4.94
CA ALA A 139 -7.87 -18.07 -5.05
C ALA A 139 -6.56 -18.34 -4.29
N ALA A 140 -6.63 -18.90 -3.07
CA ALA A 140 -5.45 -19.26 -2.30
C ALA A 140 -4.56 -20.26 -3.06
N ARG A 141 -5.14 -21.35 -3.59
CA ARG A 141 -4.41 -22.33 -4.40
C ARG A 141 -3.79 -21.71 -5.66
N ARG A 142 -4.46 -20.74 -6.28
CA ARG A 142 -3.95 -20.06 -7.47
C ARG A 142 -2.76 -19.18 -7.14
N LEU A 143 -2.87 -18.38 -6.10
CA LEU A 143 -1.82 -17.43 -5.70
C LEU A 143 -0.59 -18.12 -5.11
N GLU A 144 -0.75 -19.22 -4.37
CA GLU A 144 0.36 -20.03 -3.84
C GLU A 144 1.33 -20.52 -4.92
N ARG A 145 0.88 -20.68 -6.17
CA ARG A 145 1.74 -21.08 -7.31
C ARG A 145 2.79 -20.02 -7.67
N SER A 146 2.55 -18.77 -7.30
CA SER A 146 3.49 -17.66 -7.49
C SER A 146 4.45 -17.48 -6.32
N HIS A 147 4.36 -18.34 -5.30
CA HIS A 147 5.19 -18.34 -4.09
C HIS A 147 5.30 -16.95 -3.44
N PRO A 148 4.19 -16.30 -3.06
CA PRO A 148 4.26 -15.00 -2.39
C PRO A 148 5.05 -15.09 -1.08
N ARG A 149 5.83 -14.07 -0.81
CA ARG A 149 6.59 -13.92 0.44
C ARG A 149 5.72 -13.37 1.58
N VAL A 150 4.65 -12.68 1.23
CA VAL A 150 3.68 -12.10 2.17
C VAL A 150 2.36 -11.86 1.44
N TYR A 151 1.27 -11.95 2.17
CA TYR A 151 -0.06 -11.56 1.72
C TYR A 151 -0.56 -10.32 2.45
N LEU A 152 -1.09 -9.34 1.72
CA LEU A 152 -1.88 -8.23 2.24
C LEU A 152 -3.35 -8.55 1.99
N VAL A 153 -4.12 -8.74 3.06
CA VAL A 153 -5.51 -9.19 2.96
C VAL A 153 -6.44 -8.11 3.52
N PHE A 154 -7.22 -7.52 2.62
CA PHE A 154 -8.09 -6.37 2.86
C PHE A 154 -9.52 -6.83 3.11
N ALA A 155 -10.10 -6.44 4.24
CA ALA A 155 -11.47 -6.80 4.58
C ALA A 155 -12.12 -5.75 5.50
N GLY A 156 -13.31 -5.30 5.12
CA GLY A 156 -14.20 -4.52 5.97
C GLY A 156 -15.16 -5.42 6.75
N ARG A 157 -16.35 -4.91 7.08
CA ARG A 157 -17.42 -5.61 7.79
C ARG A 157 -16.93 -6.33 9.06
N GLU A 158 -16.96 -7.66 9.06
CA GLU A 158 -16.54 -8.51 10.17
C GLU A 158 -15.05 -8.90 10.15
N GLY A 159 -14.30 -8.54 9.09
CA GLY A 159 -12.86 -8.77 9.03
C GLY A 159 -12.40 -10.23 9.02
N ALA A 160 -13.25 -11.20 8.64
CA ALA A 160 -12.96 -12.62 8.78
C ALA A 160 -11.95 -13.16 7.74
N LEU A 161 -11.83 -12.54 6.57
CA LEU A 161 -11.00 -13.07 5.48
C LEU A 161 -9.52 -13.25 5.85
N PRO A 162 -8.81 -12.33 6.54
CA PRO A 162 -7.40 -12.52 6.89
C PRO A 162 -7.17 -13.77 7.75
N THR A 163 -8.03 -14.04 8.73
CA THR A 163 -7.95 -15.24 9.58
C THR A 163 -8.12 -16.52 8.75
N VAL A 164 -9.13 -16.55 7.86
CA VAL A 164 -9.38 -17.70 6.98
C VAL A 164 -8.22 -17.87 5.99
N TRP A 165 -7.71 -16.76 5.42
CA TRP A 165 -6.60 -16.80 4.48
C TRP A 165 -5.32 -17.35 5.13
N ALA A 166 -4.99 -16.89 6.34
CA ALA A 166 -3.83 -17.36 7.08
C ALA A 166 -3.88 -18.88 7.40
N GLY A 167 -5.06 -19.45 7.49
CA GLY A 167 -5.24 -20.91 7.61
C GLY A 167 -5.05 -21.71 6.30
N LEU A 168 -4.92 -21.02 5.15
CA LEU A 168 -4.84 -21.65 3.83
C LEU A 168 -3.49 -21.51 3.14
N VAL A 169 -2.64 -20.59 3.59
CA VAL A 169 -1.38 -20.24 2.93
C VAL A 169 -0.18 -20.40 3.88
N ARG A 170 1.02 -20.47 3.29
CA ARG A 170 2.26 -20.63 4.06
C ARG A 170 2.93 -19.30 4.41
N ALA A 171 2.80 -18.32 3.52
CA ALA A 171 3.43 -17.01 3.73
C ALA A 171 2.72 -16.22 4.83
N PRO A 172 3.43 -15.32 5.53
CA PRO A 172 2.85 -14.40 6.49
C PRO A 172 1.67 -13.61 5.91
N VAL A 173 0.67 -13.35 6.75
CA VAL A 173 -0.52 -12.59 6.39
C VAL A 173 -0.57 -11.29 7.19
N VAL A 174 -0.73 -10.18 6.48
CA VAL A 174 -1.01 -8.86 7.05
C VAL A 174 -2.47 -8.54 6.78
N GLY A 175 -3.27 -8.47 7.83
CA GLY A 175 -4.66 -8.04 7.79
C GLY A 175 -4.75 -6.52 7.70
N VAL A 176 -5.46 -6.04 6.70
CA VAL A 176 -5.74 -4.62 6.50
C VAL A 176 -7.24 -4.39 6.65
N PRO A 177 -7.70 -3.98 7.84
CA PRO A 177 -9.10 -3.63 8.01
C PRO A 177 -9.44 -2.42 7.15
N THR A 178 -10.60 -2.44 6.49
CA THR A 178 -11.09 -1.31 5.70
C THR A 178 -12.29 -0.66 6.39
N SER A 179 -12.46 0.65 6.19
CA SER A 179 -13.59 1.39 6.74
C SER A 179 -14.92 1.06 6.07
N VAL A 180 -14.91 0.13 5.12
CA VAL A 180 -16.07 -0.37 4.40
C VAL A 180 -16.96 -1.16 5.34
N GLY A 181 -18.23 -0.75 5.47
CA GLY A 181 -19.20 -1.41 6.32
C GLY A 181 -20.29 -0.46 6.77
N TYR A 182 -21.29 -1.01 7.44
CA TYR A 182 -22.43 -0.27 7.97
C TYR A 182 -22.91 -0.89 9.28
N GLY A 183 -23.88 -0.23 9.92
CA GLY A 183 -24.42 -0.68 11.19
C GLY A 183 -23.41 -0.56 12.34
N ARG A 184 -23.53 -1.43 13.34
CA ARG A 184 -22.74 -1.36 14.58
C ARG A 184 -21.23 -1.59 14.37
N GLY A 185 -20.86 -2.30 13.29
CA GLY A 185 -19.46 -2.57 12.92
C GLY A 185 -18.88 -1.60 11.90
N GLY A 186 -19.55 -0.48 11.64
CA GLY A 186 -19.10 0.51 10.64
C GLY A 186 -17.73 1.11 10.94
N ARG A 187 -17.17 1.82 9.94
CA ARG A 187 -15.85 2.49 10.00
C ARG A 187 -14.64 1.57 10.23
N GLY A 188 -14.80 0.25 10.02
CA GLY A 188 -13.69 -0.70 10.11
C GLY A 188 -13.36 -1.18 11.52
N GLU A 189 -14.03 -0.68 12.57
CA GLU A 189 -13.73 -1.06 13.96
C GLU A 189 -13.99 -2.54 14.24
N ALA A 190 -15.11 -3.09 13.72
CA ALA A 190 -15.38 -4.51 13.87
C ALA A 190 -14.35 -5.37 13.14
N ALA A 191 -13.94 -4.97 11.94
CA ALA A 191 -12.91 -5.66 11.17
C ALA A 191 -11.56 -5.63 11.91
N LEU A 192 -11.15 -4.48 12.41
CA LEU A 192 -9.93 -4.33 13.19
C LEU A 192 -9.95 -5.25 14.43
N ASN A 193 -11.02 -5.19 15.22
CA ASN A 193 -11.13 -5.98 16.44
C ASN A 193 -11.14 -7.49 16.16
N ALA A 194 -11.83 -7.93 15.10
CA ALA A 194 -11.83 -9.34 14.70
C ALA A 194 -10.44 -9.83 14.24
N MET A 195 -9.72 -9.01 13.46
CA MET A 195 -8.37 -9.35 13.03
C MET A 195 -7.38 -9.41 14.19
N LEU A 196 -7.47 -8.48 15.16
CA LEU A 196 -6.64 -8.46 16.37
C LEU A 196 -6.89 -9.66 17.28
N GLN A 197 -8.07 -10.27 17.22
CA GLN A 197 -8.45 -11.47 17.97
C GLN A 197 -8.37 -12.75 17.14
N SER A 198 -7.68 -12.71 15.99
CA SER A 198 -7.52 -13.88 15.13
C SER A 198 -6.84 -15.02 15.86
N CYS A 199 -7.40 -16.23 15.75
CA CYS A 199 -6.74 -17.46 16.21
C CYS A 199 -5.63 -17.97 15.27
N ALA A 200 -5.59 -17.43 14.03
CA ALA A 200 -4.50 -17.68 13.09
C ALA A 200 -3.44 -16.57 13.18
N PRO A 201 -2.18 -16.82 12.79
CA PRO A 201 -1.10 -15.83 12.86
C PRO A 201 -1.32 -14.74 11.79
N VAL A 202 -1.91 -13.62 12.19
CA VAL A 202 -2.15 -12.44 11.35
C VAL A 202 -1.51 -11.22 12.01
N ALA A 203 -0.60 -10.56 11.31
CA ALA A 203 -0.19 -9.21 11.68
C ALA A 203 -1.28 -8.23 11.23
N VAL A 204 -1.57 -7.20 12.01
CA VAL A 204 -2.66 -6.27 11.69
C VAL A 204 -2.13 -4.84 11.64
N VAL A 205 -2.51 -4.11 10.59
CA VAL A 205 -2.27 -2.67 10.48
C VAL A 205 -3.55 -1.88 10.83
N ASN A 206 -3.46 -0.57 10.87
CA ASN A 206 -4.61 0.26 11.16
C ASN A 206 -5.65 0.27 10.02
N ILE A 207 -6.85 0.77 10.28
CA ILE A 207 -7.95 0.88 9.31
C ILE A 207 -7.52 1.73 8.10
N ASP A 208 -7.83 1.23 6.90
CA ASP A 208 -7.49 1.83 5.60
C ASP A 208 -5.97 2.05 5.40
N ALA A 209 -5.13 1.33 6.11
CA ALA A 209 -3.68 1.50 6.09
C ALA A 209 -3.01 0.70 4.95
N GLY A 210 -3.48 0.86 3.70
CA GLY A 210 -2.91 0.19 2.53
C GLY A 210 -1.44 0.53 2.30
N VAL A 211 -1.08 1.82 2.38
CA VAL A 211 0.31 2.26 2.23
C VAL A 211 1.22 1.71 3.33
N PRO A 212 0.91 1.82 4.63
CA PRO A 212 1.69 1.18 5.69
C PRO A 212 1.85 -0.33 5.51
N ALA A 213 0.81 -1.04 5.08
CA ALA A 213 0.88 -2.47 4.78
C ALA A 213 1.87 -2.78 3.65
N ALA A 214 1.85 -1.99 2.57
CA ALA A 214 2.80 -2.12 1.46
C ALA A 214 4.25 -1.88 1.92
N LEU A 215 4.50 -0.85 2.73
CA LEU A 215 5.83 -0.58 3.29
C LEU A 215 6.31 -1.71 4.20
N PHE A 216 5.42 -2.28 5.01
CA PHE A 216 5.74 -3.44 5.84
C PHE A 216 6.07 -4.67 4.97
N ALA A 217 5.30 -4.91 3.90
CA ALA A 217 5.60 -5.98 2.96
C ALA A 217 6.99 -5.81 2.31
N LEU A 218 7.36 -4.57 1.93
CA LEU A 218 8.69 -4.28 1.39
C LEU A 218 9.81 -4.62 2.39
N HIS A 219 9.65 -4.35 3.67
CA HIS A 219 10.61 -4.78 4.69
C HIS A 219 10.78 -6.30 4.75
N LEU A 220 9.69 -7.07 4.58
CA LEU A 220 9.76 -8.52 4.53
C LEU A 220 10.46 -9.05 3.27
N LEU A 221 10.40 -8.30 2.17
CA LEU A 221 11.11 -8.65 0.94
C LEU A 221 12.60 -8.32 1.02
N THR A 222 12.97 -7.18 1.62
CA THR A 222 14.35 -6.69 1.68
C THR A 222 15.15 -7.27 2.86
N GLY A 223 14.50 -7.61 3.97
CA GLY A 223 15.14 -8.18 5.17
C GLY A 223 15.57 -9.65 5.04
N SER A 224 15.46 -10.25 3.86
CA SER A 224 15.74 -11.67 3.62
C SER A 224 17.07 -11.94 2.90
N SER A 225 17.97 -10.96 2.79
CA SER A 225 19.33 -11.21 2.31
C SER A 225 20.14 -11.86 3.44
N PRO A 226 20.57 -13.12 3.31
CA PRO A 226 21.36 -13.80 4.34
C PRO A 226 22.84 -13.43 4.33
N ASP A 227 23.27 -12.51 3.47
CA ASP A 227 24.68 -12.18 3.25
C ASP A 227 24.93 -10.68 3.44
N GLU A 228 25.05 -10.23 4.69
CA GLU A 228 25.91 -9.14 5.15
C GLU A 228 26.37 -9.38 6.59
#